data_6e6dc08ff8790fbe2122544c5ba6f011
#
_entry.id   6e6dc08ff8790fbe2122544c5ba6f011
#
_cell.length_a   1.000
_cell.length_b   1.000
_cell.length_c   1.000
_cell.angle_alpha   90.00
_cell.angle_beta   90.00
_cell.angle_gamma   90.00
#
_symmetry.space_group_name_H-M   'P 1'
#
loop_
_entity.id
_entity.type
_entity.pdbx_description
1 polymer ?
#
loop_
_entity_poly.entity_id
_entity_poly.type
_entity_poly.pdbx_seq_one_letter_code
_entity_poly.pdbx_strand_id
1 'polypeptide(L)'
;NQSGSTLVLAAILFTFQIYGDFSGYSDIAIGTAKLFGIKLMRNFHVPYFSRDIAEFWRRWHISLTTWFRDYVYIPLGGSRPDTSHLSPLASRLSPTAYTKCIAVRNTFIIFLLSGFWHGANWTFVLWGAYHALLFVPLLLLNKNRRYRDTVATVTLPDGTIKTQWLPSLKEVGQMLLTFALAVFGWIIFRAENISQVGYILSTIFSHSLLNVPMLMGQYFYIPLAFSIWLLLLVEWFSRNLQHPLELSTIKYRWIRWSSYLLLILMIYLSMRTDTPQFIYFQF
;
A
#
# COMPACT_ATOMS: atom_id res chain seq x y z
N ASN A 1 12.86 -26.51 -8.20
CA ASN A 1 13.23 -25.54 -7.16
C ASN A 1 13.51 -24.19 -7.84
N GLN A 2 12.78 -23.16 -7.41
CA GLN A 2 13.01 -21.79 -7.93
C GLN A 2 14.18 -21.14 -7.17
N SER A 3 14.96 -20.30 -7.87
CA SER A 3 16.04 -19.54 -7.23
C SER A 3 15.49 -18.39 -6.37
N GLY A 4 16.29 -17.92 -5.38
CA GLY A 4 15.94 -16.78 -4.55
C GLY A 4 15.66 -15.53 -5.37
N SER A 5 16.44 -15.28 -6.44
CA SER A 5 16.21 -14.17 -7.38
C SER A 5 14.87 -14.26 -8.09
N THR A 6 14.46 -15.47 -8.51
CA THR A 6 13.15 -15.73 -9.12
C THR A 6 12.01 -15.45 -8.13
N LEU A 7 12.17 -15.87 -6.86
CA LEU A 7 11.17 -15.60 -5.80
C LEU A 7 11.05 -14.12 -5.48
N VAL A 8 12.17 -13.38 -5.44
CA VAL A 8 12.14 -11.91 -5.25
C VAL A 8 11.42 -11.24 -6.42
N LEU A 9 11.74 -11.61 -7.65
CA LEU A 9 11.06 -11.07 -8.82
C LEU A 9 9.57 -11.38 -8.80
N ALA A 10 9.18 -12.61 -8.46
CA ALA A 10 7.78 -13.00 -8.33
C ALA A 10 7.05 -12.19 -7.25
N ALA A 11 7.69 -11.92 -6.11
CA ALA A 11 7.13 -11.09 -5.05
C ALA A 11 6.93 -9.63 -5.49
N ILE A 12 7.89 -9.07 -6.22
CA ILE A 12 7.76 -7.72 -6.80
C ILE A 12 6.61 -7.67 -7.80
N LEU A 13 6.52 -8.63 -8.72
CA LEU A 13 5.45 -8.70 -9.71
C LEU A 13 4.08 -8.89 -9.04
N PHE A 14 4.00 -9.75 -8.03
CA PHE A 14 2.78 -9.91 -7.23
C PHE A 14 2.36 -8.61 -6.53
N THR A 15 3.33 -7.83 -6.06
CA THR A 15 3.08 -6.51 -5.44
C THR A 15 2.37 -5.57 -6.41
N PHE A 16 2.75 -5.56 -7.68
CA PHE A 16 2.06 -4.78 -8.71
C PHE A 16 0.74 -5.43 -9.15
N GLN A 17 0.65 -6.74 -9.17
CA GLN A 17 -0.59 -7.46 -9.49
C GLN A 17 -1.68 -7.12 -8.47
N ILE A 18 -1.45 -7.29 -7.16
CA ILE A 18 -2.46 -7.00 -6.12
C ILE A 18 -2.87 -5.53 -6.14
N TYR A 19 -1.94 -4.63 -6.44
CA TYR A 19 -2.24 -3.22 -6.58
C TYR A 19 -3.08 -2.94 -7.83
N GLY A 20 -2.68 -3.43 -8.99
CA GLY A 20 -3.39 -3.22 -10.26
C GLY A 20 -4.82 -3.77 -10.22
N ASP A 21 -4.99 -5.01 -9.74
CA ASP A 21 -6.30 -5.64 -9.63
C ASP A 21 -7.25 -4.84 -8.74
N PHE A 22 -6.80 -4.44 -7.56
CA PHE A 22 -7.69 -3.78 -6.61
C PHE A 22 -7.85 -2.28 -6.87
N SER A 23 -6.81 -1.57 -7.33
CA SER A 23 -6.95 -0.16 -7.70
C SER A 23 -7.85 0.00 -8.93
N GLY A 24 -7.65 -0.84 -9.95
CA GLY A 24 -8.49 -0.86 -11.14
C GLY A 24 -9.97 -1.16 -10.83
N TYR A 25 -10.23 -2.18 -10.00
CA TYR A 25 -11.59 -2.46 -9.51
C TYR A 25 -12.19 -1.24 -8.79
N SER A 26 -11.42 -0.61 -7.89
CA SER A 26 -11.88 0.56 -7.13
C SER A 26 -12.20 1.74 -8.03
N ASP A 27 -11.40 1.99 -9.06
CA ASP A 27 -11.62 3.07 -10.01
C ASP A 27 -12.86 2.82 -10.88
N ILE A 28 -13.09 1.58 -11.31
CA ILE A 28 -14.33 1.18 -12.00
C ILE A 28 -15.53 1.39 -11.08
N ALA A 29 -15.46 0.95 -9.82
CA ALA A 29 -16.55 1.12 -8.85
C ALA A 29 -16.86 2.61 -8.60
N ILE A 30 -15.83 3.45 -8.41
CA ILE A 30 -15.98 4.91 -8.23
C ILE A 30 -16.62 5.54 -9.48
N GLY A 31 -16.12 5.19 -10.67
CA GLY A 31 -16.65 5.68 -11.93
C GLY A 31 -18.12 5.31 -12.14
N THR A 32 -18.46 4.03 -11.91
CA THR A 32 -19.83 3.52 -12.02
C THR A 32 -20.75 4.18 -11.01
N ALA A 33 -20.36 4.27 -9.74
CA ALA A 33 -21.16 4.94 -8.71
C ALA A 33 -21.42 6.41 -9.05
N LYS A 34 -20.44 7.09 -9.64
CA LYS A 34 -20.57 8.49 -10.06
C LYS A 34 -21.63 8.69 -11.15
N LEU A 35 -21.88 7.69 -12.03
CA LEU A 35 -22.97 7.74 -13.00
C LEU A 35 -24.35 7.78 -12.31
N PHE A 36 -24.47 7.20 -11.13
CA PHE A 36 -25.68 7.24 -10.28
C PHE A 36 -25.70 8.43 -9.31
N GLY A 37 -24.76 9.37 -9.41
CA GLY A 37 -24.66 10.53 -8.50
C GLY A 37 -24.07 10.18 -7.12
N ILE A 38 -23.59 8.95 -6.91
CA ILE A 38 -23.02 8.50 -5.63
C ILE A 38 -21.52 8.78 -5.63
N LYS A 39 -21.07 9.45 -4.56
CA LYS A 39 -19.63 9.74 -4.36
C LYS A 39 -19.03 8.68 -3.43
N LEU A 40 -18.23 7.79 -3.99
CA LEU A 40 -17.39 6.87 -3.22
C LEU A 40 -16.03 7.49 -2.90
N MET A 41 -15.43 7.07 -1.78
CA MET A 41 -14.07 7.45 -1.44
C MET A 41 -13.05 6.64 -2.26
N ARG A 42 -11.90 7.24 -2.58
CA ARG A 42 -10.81 6.51 -3.21
C ARG A 42 -10.18 5.51 -2.22
N ASN A 43 -9.71 4.38 -2.74
CA ASN A 43 -9.02 3.36 -1.96
C ASN A 43 -7.50 3.46 -2.01
N PHE A 44 -6.94 4.06 -3.06
CA PHE A 44 -5.51 4.14 -3.27
C PHE A 44 -5.07 5.57 -3.60
N HIS A 45 -3.88 5.93 -3.13
CA HIS A 45 -3.24 7.20 -3.46
C HIS A 45 -1.73 7.03 -3.56
N VAL A 46 -1.27 6.52 -4.70
CA VAL A 46 0.14 6.27 -5.02
C VAL A 46 0.94 5.62 -3.87
N PRO A 47 0.49 4.45 -3.37
CA PRO A 47 0.97 3.87 -2.12
C PRO A 47 2.45 3.48 -2.16
N TYR A 48 2.98 3.12 -3.33
CA TYR A 48 4.37 2.68 -3.46
C TYR A 48 5.40 3.81 -3.47
N PHE A 49 4.95 5.06 -3.45
CA PHE A 49 5.81 6.23 -3.20
C PHE A 49 5.82 6.66 -1.72
N SER A 50 5.37 5.82 -0.81
CA SER A 50 5.36 6.12 0.63
C SER A 50 6.76 6.07 1.23
N ARG A 51 7.07 7.03 2.10
CA ARG A 51 8.38 7.21 2.75
C ARG A 51 8.50 6.44 4.07
N ASP A 52 7.40 5.98 4.62
CA ASP A 52 7.34 5.07 5.76
C ASP A 52 6.06 4.23 5.74
N ILE A 53 6.01 3.21 6.60
CA ILE A 53 4.87 2.28 6.64
C ILE A 53 3.57 2.95 7.13
N ALA A 54 3.65 4.02 7.90
CA ALA A 54 2.46 4.75 8.33
C ALA A 54 1.88 5.59 7.18
N GLU A 55 2.73 6.16 6.32
CA GLU A 55 2.31 6.79 5.07
C GLU A 55 1.71 5.75 4.11
N PHE A 56 2.33 4.55 3.99
CA PHE A 56 1.80 3.47 3.16
C PHE A 56 0.36 3.12 3.54
N TRP A 57 0.07 2.88 4.82
CA TRP A 57 -1.28 2.54 5.27
C TRP A 57 -2.29 3.69 5.15
N ARG A 58 -1.86 4.94 5.07
CA ARG A 58 -2.74 6.07 4.75
C ARG A 58 -3.09 6.16 3.26
N ARG A 59 -2.34 5.43 2.40
CA ARG A 59 -2.47 5.45 0.94
C ARG A 59 -2.96 4.14 0.35
N TRP A 60 -2.94 3.06 1.14
CA TRP A 60 -3.38 1.72 0.79
C TRP A 60 -4.72 1.40 1.44
N HIS A 61 -5.68 0.92 0.64
CA HIS A 61 -7.02 0.49 1.09
C HIS A 61 -7.66 1.48 2.08
N ILE A 62 -7.76 2.75 1.66
CA ILE A 62 -8.11 3.89 2.53
C ILE A 62 -9.47 3.69 3.19
N SER A 63 -10.46 3.12 2.47
CA SER A 63 -11.79 2.86 3.02
C SER A 63 -11.74 1.90 4.21
N LEU A 64 -11.05 0.76 4.07
CA LEU A 64 -10.90 -0.23 5.14
C LEU A 64 -10.10 0.32 6.31
N THR A 65 -8.98 0.98 6.02
CA THR A 65 -8.13 1.61 7.05
C THR A 65 -8.91 2.67 7.84
N THR A 66 -9.75 3.44 7.17
CA THR A 66 -10.62 4.44 7.80
C THR A 66 -11.70 3.76 8.65
N TRP A 67 -12.32 2.70 8.13
CA TRP A 67 -13.32 1.92 8.86
C TRP A 67 -12.75 1.33 10.16
N PHE A 68 -11.59 0.65 10.10
CA PHE A 68 -10.92 0.14 11.30
C PHE A 68 -10.54 1.24 12.29
N ARG A 69 -10.12 2.40 11.80
CA ARG A 69 -9.85 3.57 12.65
C ARG A 69 -11.11 4.01 13.39
N ASP A 70 -12.20 4.19 12.67
CA ASP A 70 -13.40 4.86 13.19
C ASP A 70 -14.22 3.90 14.06
N TYR A 71 -14.31 2.62 13.68
CA TYR A 71 -15.17 1.64 14.37
C TYR A 71 -14.43 0.70 15.32
N VAL A 72 -13.11 0.65 15.28
CA VAL A 72 -12.32 -0.19 16.19
C VAL A 72 -11.34 0.64 17.02
N TYR A 73 -10.46 1.43 16.36
CA TYR A 73 -9.40 2.15 17.06
C TYR A 73 -9.94 3.21 18.01
N ILE A 74 -10.83 4.07 17.54
CA ILE A 74 -11.40 5.15 18.33
C ILE A 74 -12.23 4.60 19.50
N PRO A 75 -13.17 3.64 19.31
CA PRO A 75 -13.91 3.03 20.41
C PRO A 75 -13.04 2.33 21.47
N LEU A 76 -11.88 1.77 21.09
CA LEU A 76 -10.92 1.18 22.03
C LEU A 76 -10.10 2.23 22.83
N GLY A 77 -10.46 3.52 22.74
CA GLY A 77 -9.79 4.63 23.39
C GLY A 77 -8.77 5.36 22.50
N GLY A 78 -8.53 4.89 21.27
CA GLY A 78 -7.66 5.55 20.29
C GLY A 78 -6.25 5.81 20.81
N SER A 79 -5.76 7.04 20.58
CA SER A 79 -4.51 7.55 21.14
C SER A 79 -4.71 8.45 22.36
N ARG A 80 -5.94 8.60 22.86
CA ARG A 80 -6.30 9.43 24.00
C ARG A 80 -7.30 8.66 24.87
N PRO A 81 -6.82 7.59 25.55
CA PRO A 81 -7.69 6.80 26.43
C PRO A 81 -8.15 7.65 27.61
N ASP A 82 -9.35 7.34 28.09
CA ASP A 82 -9.83 7.88 29.36
C ASP A 82 -8.93 7.38 30.49
N THR A 83 -8.41 8.31 31.29
CA THR A 83 -7.53 8.01 32.43
C THR A 83 -8.25 8.16 33.77
N SER A 84 -9.54 8.42 33.77
CA SER A 84 -10.32 8.64 35.01
C SER A 84 -10.49 7.35 35.83
N HIS A 85 -10.46 6.18 35.19
CA HIS A 85 -10.68 4.87 35.82
C HIS A 85 -9.50 3.91 35.55
N LEU A 86 -8.27 4.29 36.00
CA LEU A 86 -7.09 3.45 35.86
C LEU A 86 -7.12 2.29 36.83
N SER A 87 -6.78 1.09 36.35
CA SER A 87 -6.50 -0.05 37.23
C SER A 87 -5.27 0.22 38.12
N PRO A 88 -5.15 -0.45 39.29
CA PRO A 88 -3.99 -0.25 40.17
C PRO A 88 -2.62 -0.46 39.49
N LEU A 89 -2.57 -1.30 38.45
CA LEU A 89 -1.36 -1.52 37.68
C LEU A 89 -1.12 -0.36 36.70
N ALA A 90 -2.15 0.12 36.07
CA ALA A 90 -2.07 1.23 35.11
C ALA A 90 -1.74 2.57 35.79
N SER A 91 -2.18 2.77 37.03
CA SER A 91 -1.87 3.97 37.82
C SER A 91 -0.40 4.12 38.19
N ARG A 92 0.39 3.03 38.08
CA ARG A 92 1.86 3.06 38.27
C ARG A 92 2.60 3.64 37.06
N LEU A 93 1.95 3.74 35.90
CA LEU A 93 2.54 4.31 34.68
C LEU A 93 2.34 5.82 34.67
N SER A 94 3.29 6.54 34.08
CA SER A 94 3.04 7.94 33.75
C SER A 94 1.92 8.03 32.71
N PRO A 95 1.11 9.12 32.69
CA PRO A 95 0.01 9.29 31.73
C PRO A 95 0.46 9.10 30.26
N THR A 96 1.68 9.58 29.95
CA THR A 96 2.27 9.41 28.61
C THR A 96 2.60 7.96 28.31
N ALA A 97 3.16 7.22 29.27
CA ALA A 97 3.49 5.80 29.07
C ALA A 97 2.22 4.96 28.92
N TYR A 98 1.20 5.22 29.73
CA TYR A 98 -0.10 4.56 29.63
C TYR A 98 -0.73 4.78 28.25
N THR A 99 -0.81 6.04 27.80
CA THR A 99 -1.35 6.39 26.49
C THR A 99 -0.62 5.66 25.36
N LYS A 100 0.71 5.58 25.42
CA LYS A 100 1.51 4.84 24.43
C LYS A 100 1.23 3.34 24.48
N CYS A 101 1.11 2.73 25.67
CA CYS A 101 0.76 1.32 25.81
C CYS A 101 -0.61 1.01 25.19
N ILE A 102 -1.60 1.84 25.44
CA ILE A 102 -2.93 1.68 24.84
C ILE A 102 -2.88 1.84 23.33
N ALA A 103 -2.16 2.82 22.81
CA ALA A 103 -2.01 3.02 21.37
C ALA A 103 -1.29 1.84 20.69
N VAL A 104 -0.27 1.26 21.33
CA VAL A 104 0.40 0.04 20.84
C VAL A 104 -0.55 -1.14 20.84
N ARG A 105 -1.27 -1.39 21.95
CA ARG A 105 -2.27 -2.44 22.05
C ARG A 105 -3.31 -2.31 20.93
N ASN A 106 -3.88 -1.13 20.77
CA ASN A 106 -4.91 -0.87 19.77
C ASN A 106 -4.37 -1.05 18.34
N THR A 107 -3.10 -0.70 18.09
CA THR A 107 -2.43 -0.93 16.81
C THR A 107 -2.34 -2.43 16.50
N PHE A 108 -1.91 -3.25 17.48
CA PHE A 108 -1.88 -4.71 17.29
C PHE A 108 -3.28 -5.28 17.04
N ILE A 109 -4.28 -4.87 17.82
CA ILE A 109 -5.67 -5.33 17.65
C ILE A 109 -6.14 -5.06 16.22
N ILE A 110 -5.94 -3.84 15.70
CA ILE A 110 -6.38 -3.47 14.35
C ILE A 110 -5.68 -4.30 13.29
N PHE A 111 -4.36 -4.40 13.34
CA PHE A 111 -3.63 -5.13 12.31
C PHE A 111 -3.91 -6.63 12.35
N LEU A 112 -4.07 -7.22 13.53
CA LEU A 112 -4.46 -8.63 13.66
C LEU A 112 -5.89 -8.87 13.16
N LEU A 113 -6.85 -8.00 13.50
CA LEU A 113 -8.20 -8.07 12.97
C LEU A 113 -8.24 -7.85 11.45
N SER A 114 -7.42 -6.91 10.93
CA SER A 114 -7.29 -6.71 9.49
C SER A 114 -6.73 -7.94 8.79
N GLY A 115 -5.75 -8.62 9.39
CA GLY A 115 -5.25 -9.89 8.88
C GLY A 115 -6.35 -10.96 8.88
N PHE A 116 -7.02 -11.17 9.99
CA PHE A 116 -8.11 -12.13 10.12
C PHE A 116 -9.29 -11.86 9.18
N TRP A 117 -9.55 -10.60 8.88
CA TRP A 117 -10.58 -10.18 7.91
C TRP A 117 -10.30 -10.71 6.49
N HIS A 118 -9.02 -10.90 6.12
CA HIS A 118 -8.64 -11.46 4.81
C HIS A 118 -8.86 -12.97 4.71
N GLY A 119 -9.01 -13.68 5.82
CA GLY A 119 -9.30 -15.10 5.83
C GLY A 119 -8.79 -15.82 7.09
N ALA A 120 -9.29 -17.04 7.30
CA ALA A 120 -8.97 -17.86 8.45
C ALA A 120 -7.64 -18.64 8.26
N ASN A 121 -6.57 -17.94 7.88
CA ASN A 121 -5.24 -18.51 7.70
C ASN A 121 -4.23 -17.80 8.61
N TRP A 122 -3.32 -18.55 9.19
CA TRP A 122 -2.25 -18.03 10.04
C TRP A 122 -1.30 -17.09 9.31
N THR A 123 -1.16 -17.20 7.99
CA THR A 123 -0.35 -16.28 7.18
C THR A 123 -0.92 -14.87 7.22
N PHE A 124 -2.24 -14.71 7.22
CA PHE A 124 -2.88 -13.39 7.33
C PHE A 124 -2.72 -12.80 8.74
N VAL A 125 -2.80 -13.62 9.79
CA VAL A 125 -2.54 -13.18 11.16
C VAL A 125 -1.08 -12.74 11.32
N LEU A 126 -0.14 -13.52 10.75
CA LEU A 126 1.29 -13.19 10.74
C LEU A 126 1.56 -11.90 9.96
N TRP A 127 0.89 -11.71 8.82
CA TRP A 127 0.96 -10.48 8.04
C TRP A 127 0.47 -9.26 8.84
N GLY A 128 -0.64 -9.40 9.56
CA GLY A 128 -1.13 -8.36 10.46
C GLY A 128 -0.13 -8.05 11.57
N ALA A 129 0.40 -9.08 12.25
CA ALA A 129 1.43 -8.91 13.28
C ALA A 129 2.69 -8.21 12.74
N TYR A 130 3.15 -8.60 11.55
CA TYR A 130 4.27 -7.98 10.86
C TYR A 130 4.05 -6.47 10.66
N HIS A 131 2.92 -6.07 10.13
CA HIS A 131 2.61 -4.65 9.92
C HIS A 131 2.43 -3.88 11.22
N ALA A 132 1.88 -4.49 12.28
CA ALA A 132 1.83 -3.90 13.61
C ALA A 132 3.25 -3.62 14.14
N LEU A 133 4.16 -4.59 14.02
CA LEU A 133 5.55 -4.45 14.44
C LEU A 133 6.28 -3.35 13.69
N LEU A 134 6.04 -3.15 12.40
CA LEU A 134 6.60 -2.05 11.61
C LEU A 134 6.02 -0.68 12.00
N PHE A 135 4.75 -0.65 12.41
CA PHE A 135 4.06 0.61 12.75
C PHE A 135 4.42 1.11 14.16
N VAL A 136 4.59 0.21 15.12
CA VAL A 136 4.82 0.52 16.54
C VAL A 136 6.04 1.43 16.78
N PRO A 137 7.22 1.24 16.17
CA PRO A 137 8.35 2.16 16.34
C PRO A 137 8.01 3.60 15.94
N LEU A 138 7.28 3.78 14.84
CA LEU A 138 6.85 5.10 14.38
C LEU A 138 5.88 5.75 15.37
N LEU A 139 4.99 4.95 15.96
CA LEU A 139 4.03 5.40 16.96
C LEU A 139 4.74 5.81 18.24
N LEU A 140 5.66 4.99 18.77
CA LEU A 140 6.41 5.26 20.01
C LEU A 140 7.29 6.51 19.89
N LEU A 141 7.84 6.75 18.69
CA LEU A 141 8.66 7.92 18.37
C LEU A 141 7.82 9.15 17.95
N ASN A 142 6.48 9.07 17.96
CA ASN A 142 5.55 10.10 17.47
C ASN A 142 5.81 10.51 16.01
N LYS A 143 6.36 9.59 15.20
CA LYS A 143 6.68 9.80 13.79
C LYS A 143 5.61 9.27 12.83
N ASN A 144 4.60 8.55 13.32
CA ASN A 144 3.53 7.96 12.52
C ASN A 144 2.66 8.97 11.76
N ARG A 145 2.80 10.26 12.05
CA ARG A 145 2.10 11.37 11.36
C ARG A 145 3.04 12.33 10.64
N ARG A 146 4.30 11.91 10.43
CA ARG A 146 5.35 12.77 9.88
C ARG A 146 5.08 13.18 8.44
N TYR A 147 4.73 12.23 7.60
CA TYR A 147 4.52 12.44 6.16
C TYR A 147 3.03 12.55 5.85
N ARG A 148 2.50 13.77 5.90
CA ARG A 148 1.11 14.09 5.51
C ARG A 148 1.05 14.71 4.13
N ASP A 149 2.13 15.35 3.72
CA ASP A 149 2.26 16.02 2.44
C ASP A 149 2.69 15.03 1.35
N THR A 150 2.45 15.41 0.12
CA THR A 150 2.88 14.61 -1.04
C THR A 150 4.41 14.51 -1.09
N VAL A 151 4.92 13.43 -1.66
CA VAL A 151 6.35 13.21 -1.88
C VAL A 151 6.91 14.30 -2.79
N ALA A 152 8.19 14.65 -2.59
CA ALA A 152 8.89 15.70 -3.32
C ALA A 152 8.21 17.07 -3.20
N THR A 153 7.77 17.45 -2.00
CA THR A 153 7.29 18.80 -1.69
C THR A 153 8.24 19.51 -0.75
N VAL A 154 8.44 20.81 -1.01
CA VAL A 154 9.24 21.69 -0.17
C VAL A 154 8.35 22.83 0.27
N THR A 155 8.33 23.11 1.57
CA THR A 155 7.72 24.31 2.12
C THR A 155 8.72 25.44 2.02
N LEU A 156 8.37 26.48 1.28
CA LEU A 156 9.18 27.68 1.15
C LEU A 156 9.12 28.53 2.42
N PRO A 157 10.04 29.48 2.64
CA PRO A 157 10.05 30.35 3.83
C PRO A 157 8.78 31.19 4.01
N ASP A 158 8.04 31.44 2.94
CA ASP A 158 6.75 32.14 2.92
C ASP A 158 5.55 31.23 3.30
N GLY A 159 5.81 29.94 3.63
CA GLY A 159 4.79 28.95 3.94
C GLY A 159 4.13 28.30 2.71
N THR A 160 4.50 28.68 1.49
CA THR A 160 3.97 28.05 0.27
C THR A 160 4.56 26.67 0.07
N ILE A 161 3.72 25.71 -0.34
CA ILE A 161 4.13 24.34 -0.64
C ILE A 161 4.39 24.23 -2.14
N LYS A 162 5.65 23.96 -2.50
CA LYS A 162 6.06 23.75 -3.90
C LYS A 162 6.42 22.29 -4.14
N THR A 163 5.79 21.70 -5.14
CA THR A 163 6.13 20.34 -5.58
C THR A 163 7.37 20.38 -6.46
N GLN A 164 8.35 19.55 -6.16
CA GLN A 164 9.54 19.35 -6.98
C GLN A 164 9.32 18.22 -7.99
N TRP A 165 10.05 18.26 -9.11
CA TRP A 165 10.01 17.22 -10.12
C TRP A 165 10.62 15.90 -9.63
N LEU A 166 11.73 15.99 -8.91
CA LEU A 166 12.47 14.85 -8.38
C LEU A 166 12.45 14.84 -6.85
N PRO A 167 12.37 13.65 -6.24
CA PRO A 167 12.50 13.49 -4.80
C PRO A 167 13.96 13.68 -4.39
N SER A 168 14.19 14.03 -3.15
CA SER A 168 15.52 14.00 -2.56
C SER A 168 16.06 12.56 -2.49
N LEU A 169 17.38 12.38 -2.50
CA LEU A 169 18.01 11.04 -2.34
C LEU A 169 17.54 10.33 -1.06
N LYS A 170 17.29 11.11 -0.01
CA LYS A 170 16.73 10.59 1.24
C LYS A 170 15.32 10.04 1.05
N GLU A 171 14.45 10.76 0.34
CA GLU A 171 13.10 10.28 0.04
C GLU A 171 13.13 9.04 -0.85
N VAL A 172 14.03 8.99 -1.84
CA VAL A 172 14.24 7.80 -2.67
C VAL A 172 14.58 6.59 -1.80
N GLY A 173 15.59 6.73 -0.91
CA GLY A 173 15.96 5.64 0.00
C GLY A 173 14.82 5.20 0.92
N GLN A 174 14.02 6.15 1.41
CA GLN A 174 12.86 5.87 2.24
C GLN A 174 11.75 5.14 1.47
N MET A 175 11.45 5.59 0.24
CA MET A 175 10.48 4.93 -0.65
C MET A 175 10.90 3.50 -0.97
N LEU A 176 12.17 3.30 -1.35
CA LEU A 176 12.69 1.96 -1.65
C LEU A 176 12.63 1.03 -0.44
N LEU A 177 12.99 1.52 0.74
CA LEU A 177 12.89 0.74 1.98
C LEU A 177 11.43 0.38 2.29
N THR A 178 10.53 1.35 2.22
CA THR A 178 9.09 1.12 2.49
C THR A 178 8.50 0.16 1.48
N PHE A 179 8.85 0.28 0.20
CA PHE A 179 8.46 -0.65 -0.84
C PHE A 179 8.97 -2.07 -0.57
N ALA A 180 10.25 -2.22 -0.21
CA ALA A 180 10.82 -3.53 0.15
C ALA A 180 10.11 -4.17 1.35
N LEU A 181 9.78 -3.38 2.39
CA LEU A 181 8.99 -3.85 3.53
C LEU A 181 7.57 -4.25 3.10
N ALA A 182 6.92 -3.52 2.20
CA ALA A 182 5.63 -3.91 1.66
C ALA A 182 5.71 -5.21 0.85
N VAL A 183 6.71 -5.36 -0.03
CA VAL A 183 6.97 -6.62 -0.77
C VAL A 183 7.14 -7.80 0.17
N PHE A 184 7.91 -7.63 1.25
CA PHE A 184 8.07 -8.67 2.27
C PHE A 184 6.73 -9.02 2.93
N GLY A 185 5.91 -8.03 3.25
CA GLY A 185 4.55 -8.24 3.74
C GLY A 185 3.70 -9.04 2.75
N TRP A 186 3.80 -8.76 1.46
CA TRP A 186 3.06 -9.49 0.43
C TRP A 186 3.54 -10.93 0.24
N ILE A 187 4.81 -11.26 0.51
CA ILE A 187 5.28 -12.65 0.56
C ILE A 187 4.52 -13.43 1.64
N ILE A 188 4.41 -12.86 2.85
CA ILE A 188 3.67 -13.48 3.95
C ILE A 188 2.19 -13.66 3.59
N PHE A 189 1.59 -12.63 3.01
CA PHE A 189 0.18 -12.61 2.62
C PHE A 189 -0.16 -13.66 1.55
N ARG A 190 0.71 -13.84 0.56
CA ARG A 190 0.47 -14.75 -0.59
C ARG A 190 0.74 -16.21 -0.27
N ALA A 191 1.50 -16.50 0.76
CA ALA A 191 1.87 -17.87 1.13
C ALA A 191 0.64 -18.66 1.60
N GLU A 192 0.57 -19.92 1.22
CA GLU A 192 -0.52 -20.83 1.61
C GLU A 192 -0.46 -21.22 3.09
N ASN A 193 0.74 -21.25 3.65
CA ASN A 193 0.98 -21.60 5.04
C ASN A 193 2.31 -21.05 5.57
N ILE A 194 2.52 -21.11 6.89
CA ILE A 194 3.73 -20.56 7.54
C ILE A 194 5.00 -21.29 7.09
N SER A 195 4.94 -22.60 6.83
CA SER A 195 6.10 -23.38 6.36
C SER A 195 6.56 -22.87 4.99
N GLN A 196 5.63 -22.52 4.11
CA GLN A 196 5.95 -21.92 2.81
C GLN A 196 6.60 -20.53 2.96
N VAL A 197 6.15 -19.72 3.92
CA VAL A 197 6.82 -18.44 4.24
C VAL A 197 8.29 -18.70 4.60
N GLY A 198 8.53 -19.64 5.51
CA GLY A 198 9.88 -20.02 5.92
C GLY A 198 10.74 -20.53 4.75
N TYR A 199 10.18 -21.36 3.89
CA TYR A 199 10.85 -21.86 2.68
C TYR A 199 11.21 -20.71 1.72
N ILE A 200 10.26 -19.83 1.41
CA ILE A 200 10.49 -18.70 0.51
C ILE A 200 11.61 -17.80 1.07
N LEU A 201 11.55 -17.45 2.35
CA LEU A 201 12.54 -16.59 2.98
C LEU A 201 13.92 -17.24 3.02
N SER A 202 14.02 -18.51 3.45
CA SER A 202 15.30 -19.23 3.46
C SER A 202 15.93 -19.34 2.08
N THR A 203 15.12 -19.49 1.02
CA THR A 203 15.58 -19.54 -0.37
C THR A 203 16.04 -18.16 -0.85
N ILE A 204 15.30 -17.09 -0.52
CA ILE A 204 15.70 -15.70 -0.86
C ILE A 204 17.03 -15.35 -0.21
N PHE A 205 17.25 -15.73 1.05
CA PHE A 205 18.50 -15.44 1.77
C PHE A 205 19.60 -16.48 1.54
N SER A 206 19.47 -17.36 0.55
CA SER A 206 20.51 -18.31 0.13
C SER A 206 21.37 -17.76 -1.01
N HIS A 207 22.46 -18.45 -1.34
CA HIS A 207 23.29 -18.12 -2.50
C HIS A 207 22.54 -18.07 -3.82
N SER A 208 21.37 -18.72 -3.92
CA SER A 208 20.53 -18.71 -5.11
C SER A 208 19.91 -17.32 -5.44
N LEU A 209 20.00 -16.36 -4.52
CA LEU A 209 19.65 -14.95 -4.78
C LEU A 209 20.53 -14.33 -5.90
N LEU A 210 21.78 -14.80 -6.04
CA LEU A 210 22.71 -14.29 -7.06
C LEU A 210 22.54 -14.93 -8.43
N ASN A 211 21.69 -15.96 -8.55
CA ASN A 211 21.41 -16.59 -9.82
C ASN A 211 20.57 -15.66 -10.72
N VAL A 212 20.69 -15.83 -12.04
CA VAL A 212 19.80 -15.15 -12.98
C VAL A 212 18.37 -15.65 -12.75
N PRO A 213 17.38 -14.76 -12.56
CA PRO A 213 16.00 -15.17 -12.34
C PRO A 213 15.46 -15.91 -13.57
N MET A 214 14.78 -17.03 -13.33
CA MET A 214 14.15 -17.79 -14.38
C MET A 214 12.87 -17.10 -14.81
N LEU A 215 12.83 -16.64 -16.07
CA LEU A 215 11.68 -16.01 -16.68
C LEU A 215 10.99 -17.01 -17.60
N MET A 216 9.82 -17.48 -17.25
CA MET A 216 9.00 -18.30 -18.14
C MET A 216 8.22 -17.38 -19.09
N GLY A 217 8.38 -17.59 -20.41
CA GLY A 217 7.65 -16.81 -21.42
C GLY A 217 8.22 -15.42 -21.67
N GLN A 218 9.43 -15.31 -22.21
CA GLN A 218 10.17 -14.05 -22.43
C GLN A 218 9.35 -12.93 -23.08
N TYR A 219 8.43 -13.27 -23.97
CA TYR A 219 7.60 -12.28 -24.69
C TYR A 219 6.59 -11.52 -23.82
N PHE A 220 6.28 -12.01 -22.61
CA PHE A 220 5.33 -11.34 -21.70
C PHE A 220 5.99 -10.29 -20.81
N TYR A 221 7.28 -10.40 -20.53
CA TYR A 221 7.93 -9.53 -19.54
C TYR A 221 8.18 -8.12 -20.06
N ILE A 222 8.43 -7.94 -21.35
CA ILE A 222 8.66 -6.62 -21.93
C ILE A 222 7.38 -5.76 -21.85
N PRO A 223 6.20 -6.23 -22.32
CA PRO A 223 4.95 -5.50 -22.16
C PRO A 223 4.59 -5.25 -20.70
N LEU A 224 4.81 -6.23 -19.82
CA LEU A 224 4.53 -6.10 -18.39
C LEU A 224 5.44 -5.05 -17.73
N ALA A 225 6.74 -5.10 -17.97
CA ALA A 225 7.68 -4.10 -17.46
C ALA A 225 7.35 -2.70 -17.96
N PHE A 226 6.99 -2.58 -19.25
CA PHE A 226 6.52 -1.31 -19.82
C PHE A 226 5.25 -0.81 -19.15
N SER A 227 4.28 -1.68 -18.90
CA SER A 227 3.02 -1.32 -18.22
C SER A 227 3.26 -0.86 -16.78
N ILE A 228 4.13 -1.55 -16.02
CA ILE A 228 4.52 -1.14 -14.67
C ILE A 228 5.25 0.21 -14.70
N TRP A 229 6.19 0.40 -15.62
CA TRP A 229 6.90 1.66 -15.77
C TRP A 229 5.95 2.81 -16.11
N LEU A 230 5.01 2.60 -17.04
CA LEU A 230 4.00 3.59 -17.41
C LEU A 230 3.09 3.93 -16.22
N LEU A 231 2.63 2.92 -15.46
CA LEU A 231 1.86 3.11 -14.23
C LEU A 231 2.62 4.01 -13.25
N LEU A 232 3.87 3.69 -12.95
CA LEU A 232 4.69 4.47 -12.03
C LEU A 232 4.92 5.90 -12.52
N LEU A 233 5.11 6.12 -13.82
CA LEU A 233 5.22 7.46 -14.40
C LEU A 233 3.92 8.24 -14.23
N VAL A 234 2.78 7.67 -14.63
CA VAL A 234 1.48 8.33 -14.51
C VAL A 234 1.21 8.70 -13.06
N GLU A 235 1.43 7.79 -12.13
CA GLU A 235 1.26 8.04 -10.71
C GLU A 235 2.23 9.10 -10.16
N TRP A 236 3.48 9.09 -10.62
CA TRP A 236 4.45 10.09 -10.20
C TRP A 236 4.03 11.51 -10.60
N PHE A 237 3.61 11.69 -11.85
CA PHE A 237 3.20 13.02 -12.34
C PHE A 237 1.84 13.48 -11.81
N SER A 238 0.96 12.55 -11.46
CA SER A 238 -0.36 12.84 -10.92
C SER A 238 -0.47 12.74 -9.38
N ARG A 239 0.65 12.54 -8.67
CA ARG A 239 0.65 12.29 -7.21
C ARG A 239 -0.01 13.39 -6.36
N ASN A 240 -0.18 14.59 -6.90
CA ASN A 240 -0.87 15.70 -6.26
C ASN A 240 -2.37 15.78 -6.60
N LEU A 241 -2.83 15.00 -7.57
CA LEU A 241 -4.20 14.99 -8.04
C LEU A 241 -5.07 14.04 -7.22
N GLN A 242 -6.37 14.21 -7.30
CA GLN A 242 -7.32 13.30 -6.66
C GLN A 242 -7.31 11.92 -7.32
N HIS A 243 -7.15 11.87 -8.65
CA HIS A 243 -7.04 10.65 -9.45
C HIS A 243 -5.87 10.75 -10.41
N PRO A 244 -5.13 9.64 -10.66
CA PRO A 244 -3.98 9.64 -11.56
C PRO A 244 -4.30 10.10 -12.99
N LEU A 245 -5.52 9.86 -13.46
CA LEU A 245 -6.00 10.23 -14.79
C LEU A 245 -6.98 11.42 -14.75
N GLU A 246 -6.81 12.34 -13.82
CA GLU A 246 -7.60 13.56 -13.77
C GLU A 246 -7.14 14.54 -14.87
N LEU A 247 -7.72 14.37 -16.08
CA LEU A 247 -7.38 15.17 -17.26
C LEU A 247 -8.15 16.51 -17.33
N SER A 248 -8.98 16.82 -16.33
CA SER A 248 -9.80 18.06 -16.28
C SER A 248 -8.94 19.31 -16.30
N THR A 249 -7.72 19.23 -15.79
CA THR A 249 -6.76 20.33 -15.75
C THR A 249 -6.14 20.66 -17.12
N ILE A 250 -6.25 19.77 -18.10
CA ILE A 250 -5.70 19.98 -19.45
C ILE A 250 -6.59 20.96 -20.20
N LYS A 251 -6.02 22.14 -20.54
CA LYS A 251 -6.73 23.23 -21.22
C LYS A 251 -7.27 22.83 -22.60
N TYR A 252 -6.49 22.09 -23.36
CA TYR A 252 -6.83 21.75 -24.75
C TYR A 252 -7.76 20.55 -24.83
N ARG A 253 -8.98 20.78 -25.33
CA ARG A 253 -10.04 19.76 -25.45
C ARG A 253 -9.61 18.55 -26.30
N TRP A 254 -8.90 18.80 -27.41
CA TRP A 254 -8.45 17.73 -28.29
C TRP A 254 -7.45 16.78 -27.60
N ILE A 255 -6.54 17.30 -26.76
CA ILE A 255 -5.60 16.47 -25.98
C ILE A 255 -6.37 15.57 -25.02
N ARG A 256 -7.36 16.12 -24.32
CA ARG A 256 -8.19 15.32 -23.38
C ARG A 256 -8.91 14.17 -24.10
N TRP A 257 -9.56 14.49 -25.24
CA TRP A 257 -10.26 13.45 -26.00
C TRP A 257 -9.33 12.40 -26.60
N SER A 258 -8.17 12.80 -27.12
CA SER A 258 -7.16 11.86 -27.62
C SER A 258 -6.64 10.96 -26.49
N SER A 259 -6.45 11.50 -25.27
CA SER A 259 -6.04 10.70 -24.11
C SER A 259 -7.10 9.68 -23.70
N TYR A 260 -8.40 10.05 -23.72
CA TYR A 260 -9.49 9.10 -23.45
C TYR A 260 -9.57 7.99 -24.50
N LEU A 261 -9.44 8.35 -25.77
CA LEU A 261 -9.44 7.35 -26.87
C LEU A 261 -8.24 6.41 -26.76
N LEU A 262 -7.06 6.96 -26.44
CA LEU A 262 -5.86 6.13 -26.20
C LEU A 262 -6.04 5.17 -25.03
N LEU A 263 -6.62 5.63 -23.90
CA LEU A 263 -6.91 4.78 -22.76
C LEU A 263 -7.89 3.65 -23.13
N ILE A 264 -8.96 3.97 -23.84
CA ILE A 264 -9.93 2.97 -24.30
C ILE A 264 -9.24 1.94 -25.21
N LEU A 265 -8.39 2.41 -26.14
CA LEU A 265 -7.62 1.52 -27.03
C LEU A 265 -6.67 0.62 -26.24
N MET A 266 -5.94 1.18 -25.26
CA MET A 266 -5.04 0.41 -24.39
C MET A 266 -5.79 -0.66 -23.60
N ILE A 267 -6.95 -0.32 -23.03
CA ILE A 267 -7.81 -1.29 -22.33
C ILE A 267 -8.23 -2.39 -23.30
N TYR A 268 -8.73 -2.03 -24.48
CA TYR A 268 -9.18 -2.99 -25.49
C TYR A 268 -8.06 -3.94 -25.93
N LEU A 269 -6.88 -3.41 -26.22
CA LEU A 269 -5.71 -4.22 -26.62
C LEU A 269 -5.15 -5.09 -25.49
N SER A 270 -5.40 -4.72 -24.23
CA SER A 270 -4.95 -5.47 -23.04
C SER A 270 -5.99 -6.48 -22.55
N MET A 271 -7.20 -6.48 -23.10
CA MET A 271 -8.24 -7.43 -22.73
C MET A 271 -7.81 -8.85 -23.04
N ARG A 272 -7.88 -9.70 -22.02
CA ARG A 272 -7.66 -11.14 -22.15
C ARG A 272 -9.01 -11.85 -22.24
N THR A 273 -9.07 -12.90 -23.02
CA THR A 273 -10.24 -13.79 -23.11
C THR A 273 -10.34 -14.71 -21.89
N ASP A 274 -9.19 -15.01 -21.27
CA ASP A 274 -9.16 -15.77 -20.04
C ASP A 274 -9.49 -14.84 -18.86
N THR A 275 -10.52 -15.17 -18.11
CA THR A 275 -10.96 -14.41 -16.94
C THR A 275 -10.27 -15.00 -15.69
N PRO A 276 -9.08 -14.51 -15.29
CA PRO A 276 -8.55 -14.89 -13.98
C PRO A 276 -9.51 -14.38 -12.91
N GLN A 277 -9.75 -15.21 -11.90
CA GLN A 277 -10.56 -14.77 -10.77
C GLN A 277 -9.90 -13.55 -10.12
N PHE A 278 -10.73 -12.59 -9.74
CA PHE A 278 -10.29 -11.42 -8.99
C PHE A 278 -9.50 -11.87 -7.76
N ILE A 279 -8.35 -11.26 -7.50
CA ILE A 279 -7.39 -11.73 -6.52
C ILE A 279 -7.99 -11.94 -5.12
N TYR A 280 -8.95 -11.11 -4.73
CA TYR A 280 -9.65 -11.24 -3.43
C TYR A 280 -10.65 -12.39 -3.36
N PHE A 281 -10.99 -13.04 -4.45
CA PHE A 281 -11.78 -14.28 -4.45
C PHE A 281 -10.91 -15.55 -4.42
N GLN A 282 -9.60 -15.40 -4.38
CA GLN A 282 -8.65 -16.52 -4.31
C GLN A 282 -8.20 -16.82 -2.87
N PHE A 283 -8.66 -16.06 -1.90
CA PHE A 283 -8.31 -16.17 -0.48
C PHE A 283 -9.51 -16.61 0.36
#